data_d5c18db255ad81f3ab1e44e1a0976aaf
#
_entry.id   d5c18db255ad81f3ab1e44e1a0976aaf
#
_cell.length_a   1.000
_cell.length_b   1.000
_cell.length_c   1.000
_cell.angle_alpha   90.00
_cell.angle_beta   90.00
_cell.angle_gamma   90.00
#
_symmetry.space_group_name_H-M   'P 1'
#
loop_
_entity.id
_entity.type
_entity.pdbx_description
1 polymer ?
#
loop_
_entity_poly.entity_id
_entity_poly.type
_entity_poly.pdbx_seq_one_letter_code
_entity_poly.pdbx_strand_id
1 'polypeptide(L)' 'MTADRVRAIWCRELKRDDIAPDDDFFALGGQSVIMVQIQGAFMDELNVEVPMDQMFLNPTVASISAYIESLTAGASR' A
#
# COMPACT_ATOMS: atom_id res chain seq x y z
N MET A 1 10.58 -2.13 -8.21
CA MET A 1 9.52 -3.15 -8.10
C MET A 1 8.37 -2.61 -7.30
N THR A 2 7.18 -3.14 -7.52
CA THR A 2 5.96 -2.60 -6.87
C THR A 2 6.06 -2.66 -5.35
N ALA A 3 6.48 -3.79 -4.80
CA ALA A 3 6.57 -3.95 -3.35
C ALA A 3 7.52 -2.95 -2.71
N ASP A 4 8.64 -2.64 -3.38
CA ASP A 4 9.58 -1.67 -2.86
C ASP A 4 8.98 -0.27 -2.82
N ARG A 5 8.21 0.08 -3.84
CA ARG A 5 7.56 1.39 -3.90
C ARG A 5 6.44 1.49 -2.88
N VAL A 6 5.65 0.43 -2.73
CA VAL A 6 4.59 0.37 -1.71
C VAL A 6 5.20 0.50 -0.31
N ARG A 7 6.28 -0.22 -0.05
CA ARG A 7 6.96 -0.15 1.24
C ARG A 7 7.47 1.26 1.52
N ALA A 8 8.06 1.90 0.51
CA ALA A 8 8.57 3.27 0.67
C ALA A 8 7.45 4.23 1.02
N ILE A 9 6.28 4.08 0.38
CA ILE A 9 5.13 4.92 0.69
C ILE A 9 4.65 4.67 2.12
N TRP A 10 4.55 3.41 2.53
CA TRP A 10 4.15 3.05 3.89
C TRP A 10 5.11 3.63 4.92
N CYS A 11 6.43 3.48 4.69
CA CYS A 11 7.44 4.00 5.60
C CYS A 11 7.32 5.51 5.75
N ARG A 12 7.10 6.21 4.65
CA ARG A 12 6.97 7.66 4.67
C ARG A 12 5.72 8.09 5.43
N GLU A 13 4.58 7.47 5.13
CA GLU A 13 3.32 7.89 5.72
C GLU A 13 3.19 7.47 7.19
N LEU A 14 3.75 6.33 7.55
CA LEU A 14 3.76 5.84 8.93
C LEU A 14 4.95 6.39 9.71
N LYS A 15 5.89 7.07 9.05
CA LYS A 15 7.09 7.65 9.66
C LYS A 15 7.93 6.59 10.35
N ARG A 16 8.13 5.48 9.66
CA ARG A 16 8.93 4.35 10.13
C ARG A 16 9.79 3.85 8.98
N ASP A 17 10.93 3.22 9.32
CA ASP A 17 11.81 2.62 8.31
C ASP A 17 12.04 1.13 8.55
N ASP A 18 11.32 0.55 9.52
CA ASP A 18 11.50 -0.83 9.96
C ASP A 18 10.34 -1.74 9.58
N ILE A 19 9.62 -1.41 8.50
CA ILE A 19 8.43 -2.16 8.11
C ILE A 19 8.82 -3.37 7.27
N ALA A 20 8.41 -4.56 7.75
CA ALA A 20 8.58 -5.81 7.02
C ALA A 20 7.38 -6.05 6.10
N PRO A 21 7.54 -6.84 5.02
CA PRO A 21 6.45 -7.06 4.07
C PRO A 21 5.19 -7.66 4.66
N ASP A 22 5.30 -8.43 5.74
CA ASP A 22 4.16 -9.06 6.38
C ASP A 22 3.70 -8.36 7.67
N ASP A 23 4.24 -7.18 7.97
CA ASP A 23 3.79 -6.41 9.11
C ASP A 23 2.39 -5.85 8.82
N ASP A 24 1.50 -6.01 9.80
CA ASP A 24 0.13 -5.54 9.69
C ASP A 24 0.06 -4.03 9.91
N PHE A 25 -0.63 -3.34 9.01
CA PHE A 25 -0.77 -1.88 9.05
C PHE A 25 -1.26 -1.39 10.43
N PHE A 26 -2.30 -2.05 10.95
CA PHE A 26 -2.90 -1.62 12.21
C PHE A 26 -1.99 -1.93 13.39
N ALA A 27 -1.22 -3.01 13.33
CA ALA A 27 -0.25 -3.34 14.36
C ALA A 27 0.91 -2.33 14.38
N LEU A 28 1.20 -1.68 13.26
CA LEU A 28 2.22 -0.65 13.18
C LEU A 28 1.74 0.71 13.69
N GLY A 29 0.52 0.77 14.20
CA GLY A 29 -0.07 2.02 14.65
C GLY A 29 -0.80 2.80 13.57
N GLY A 30 -1.10 2.16 12.46
CA GLY A 30 -1.80 2.81 11.36
C GLY A 30 -3.24 3.14 11.73
N GLN A 31 -3.72 4.27 11.23
CA GLN A 31 -5.08 4.75 11.42
C GLN A 31 -5.71 5.03 10.07
N SER A 32 -7.05 5.12 10.06
CA SER A 32 -7.79 5.32 8.82
C SER A 32 -7.34 6.54 8.04
N VAL A 33 -6.98 7.63 8.73
CA VAL A 33 -6.52 8.85 8.06
C VAL A 33 -5.22 8.60 7.31
N ILE A 34 -4.32 7.79 7.89
CA ILE A 34 -3.06 7.44 7.23
C ILE A 34 -3.35 6.54 6.03
N MET A 35 -4.31 5.64 6.16
CA MET A 35 -4.70 4.76 5.06
C MET A 35 -5.23 5.56 3.87
N VAL A 36 -6.00 6.61 4.11
CA VAL A 36 -6.46 7.50 3.05
C VAL A 36 -5.29 8.20 2.38
N GLN A 37 -4.31 8.63 3.17
CA GLN A 37 -3.12 9.27 2.62
C GLN A 37 -2.31 8.31 1.76
N ILE A 38 -2.19 7.05 2.18
CA ILE A 38 -1.50 6.03 1.41
C ILE A 38 -2.26 5.76 0.10
N GLN A 39 -3.58 5.71 0.17
CA GLN A 39 -4.40 5.52 -1.03
C GLN A 39 -4.14 6.63 -2.04
N GLY A 40 -4.10 7.88 -1.57
CA GLY A 40 -3.80 9.02 -2.43
C GLY A 40 -2.42 8.94 -3.03
N ALA A 41 -1.44 8.48 -2.25
CA ALA A 41 -0.07 8.31 -2.74
C ALA A 41 0.00 7.22 -3.82
N PHE A 42 -0.77 6.15 -3.68
CA PHE A 42 -0.82 5.12 -4.72
C PHE A 42 -1.33 5.72 -6.03
N MET A 43 -2.36 6.55 -5.97
CA MET A 43 -2.88 7.21 -7.17
C MET A 43 -1.85 8.16 -7.76
N ASP A 44 -1.22 8.99 -6.92
CA ASP A 44 -0.29 10.02 -7.40
C ASP A 44 1.03 9.43 -7.90
N GLU A 45 1.55 8.42 -7.22
CA GLU A 45 2.90 7.94 -7.47
C GLU A 45 2.94 6.65 -8.29
N LEU A 46 1.93 5.80 -8.16
CA LEU A 46 1.86 4.53 -8.88
C LEU A 46 0.79 4.54 -9.96
N ASN A 47 -0.01 5.59 -10.02
CA ASN A 47 -1.09 5.75 -10.97
C ASN A 47 -2.09 4.58 -10.88
N VAL A 48 -2.37 4.13 -9.67
CA VAL A 48 -3.35 3.07 -9.42
C VAL A 48 -4.39 3.56 -8.42
N GLU A 49 -5.65 3.22 -8.69
CA GLU A 49 -6.74 3.54 -7.79
C GLU A 49 -7.10 2.27 -7.01
N VAL A 50 -6.79 2.25 -5.71
CA VAL A 50 -7.08 1.11 -4.84
C VAL A 50 -8.31 1.45 -4.02
N PRO A 51 -9.42 0.71 -4.17
CA PRO A 51 -10.61 0.98 -3.36
C PRO A 51 -10.29 0.84 -1.87
N MET A 52 -10.97 1.63 -1.05
CA MET A 52 -10.68 1.67 0.38
C MET A 52 -10.93 0.31 1.04
N ASP A 53 -11.94 -0.44 0.60
CA ASP A 53 -12.19 -1.77 1.15
C ASP A 53 -11.02 -2.72 0.88
N GLN A 54 -10.36 -2.60 -0.25
CA GLN A 54 -9.17 -3.40 -0.55
C GLN A 54 -7.99 -2.99 0.31
N MET A 55 -7.91 -1.71 0.68
CA MET A 55 -6.89 -1.26 1.63
C MET A 55 -7.04 -1.96 2.97
N PHE A 56 -8.28 -2.11 3.46
CA PHE A 56 -8.54 -2.80 4.72
C PHE A 56 -8.36 -4.31 4.61
N LEU A 57 -8.69 -4.90 3.48
CA LEU A 57 -8.58 -6.35 3.28
C LEU A 57 -7.13 -6.79 3.06
N ASN A 58 -6.26 -5.87 2.69
CA ASN A 58 -4.86 -6.17 2.39
C ASN A 58 -3.94 -5.28 3.23
N PRO A 59 -3.89 -5.51 4.56
CA PRO A 59 -3.22 -4.57 5.46
C PRO A 59 -1.72 -4.82 5.61
N THR A 60 -1.07 -5.45 4.65
CA THR A 60 0.38 -5.63 4.65
C THR A 60 0.95 -5.15 3.33
N VAL A 61 2.24 -4.82 3.34
CA VAL A 61 2.93 -4.42 2.10
C VAL A 61 2.82 -5.53 1.06
N ALA A 62 3.04 -6.78 1.48
CA ALA A 62 3.00 -7.92 0.57
C ALA A 62 1.63 -8.09 -0.07
N SER A 63 0.55 -8.04 0.73
CA SER A 63 -0.79 -8.29 0.22
C SER A 63 -1.28 -7.14 -0.67
N ILE A 64 -1.06 -5.90 -0.27
CA ILE A 64 -1.52 -4.77 -1.09
C ILE A 64 -0.68 -4.63 -2.37
N SER A 65 0.61 -4.99 -2.30
CA SER A 65 1.45 -5.01 -3.49
C SER A 65 0.97 -6.04 -4.50
N ALA A 66 0.60 -7.23 -4.03
CA ALA A 66 0.05 -8.27 -4.91
C ALA A 66 -1.24 -7.81 -5.56
N TYR A 67 -2.10 -7.12 -4.81
CA TYR A 67 -3.34 -6.57 -5.37
C TYR A 67 -3.03 -5.54 -6.46
N ILE A 68 -2.12 -4.62 -6.19
CA ILE A 68 -1.74 -3.58 -7.16
C ILE A 68 -1.14 -4.23 -8.42
N GLU A 69 -0.29 -5.24 -8.24
CA GLU A 69 0.30 -5.92 -9.39
C GLU A 69 -0.75 -6.62 -10.23
N SER A 70 -1.80 -7.15 -9.60
CA SER A 70 -2.88 -7.79 -10.37
C SER A 70 -3.61 -6.78 -11.24
N LEU A 71 -3.76 -5.54 -10.78
CA LEU A 71 -4.38 -4.47 -11.56
C LEU A 71 -3.49 -4.05 -12.73
N THR A 72 -2.20 -3.85 -12.46
CA THR A 72 -1.27 -3.38 -13.48
C THR A 72 -0.94 -4.47 -14.50
N ALA A 73 -0.86 -5.72 -14.07
CA ALA A 73 -0.64 -6.83 -14.98
C ALA A 73 -1.77 -6.96 -15.98
N GLY A 74 -3.01 -6.76 -15.52
CA GLY A 74 -4.15 -6.77 -16.42
C GLY A 74 -4.14 -5.61 -17.40
N ALA A 75 -3.72 -4.43 -16.91
CA ALA A 75 -3.69 -3.22 -17.73
C ALA A 75 -2.58 -3.25 -18.78
N SER A 76 -1.52 -4.00 -18.56
CA SER A 76 -0.37 -4.02 -19.47
C SER A 76 -0.57 -4.96 -20.67
N ARG A 77 -1.72 -5.56 -20.83
CA ARG A 77 -1.99 -6.50 -21.93
C ARG A 77 -2.73 -5.88 -23.08
#